data_6adc47470c5c28386e5fb5ec172d2ad0
#
_entry.id   6adc47470c5c28386e5fb5ec172d2ad0
#
_cell.length_a   1.000
_cell.length_b   1.000
_cell.length_c   1.000
_cell.angle_alpha   90.00
_cell.angle_beta   90.00
_cell.angle_gamma   90.00
#
_symmetry.space_group_name_H-M   'P 1'
#
loop_
_entity.id
_entity.type
_entity.pdbx_description
1 polymer ?
#
loop_
_entity_poly.entity_id
_entity_poly.type
_entity_poly.pdbx_seq_one_letter_code
_entity_poly.pdbx_strand_id
1 'polypeptide(L)'
;MEGLRNNKLAEDLLHLALAQGASDMHIEPDGQGVRVRIRVDGLLQQLCVLPRAQQSTLLTQLKVWSGMDIAEKRVPQDGRMLLKYVDTEVDLRLSSLPTV
;
A
#
# COMPACT_ATOMS: atom_id res chain seq x y z
N MET A 1 14.86 8.42 13.72
CA MET A 1 14.00 9.41 13.08
C MET A 1 13.55 8.98 11.69
N GLU A 2 14.49 8.52 10.87
CA GLU A 2 14.12 8.03 9.53
C GLU A 2 13.13 6.89 9.59
N GLY A 3 13.33 5.94 10.50
CA GLY A 3 12.43 4.81 10.64
C GLY A 3 11.00 5.22 11.00
N LEU A 4 10.86 6.25 11.83
CA LEU A 4 9.56 6.74 12.23
C LEU A 4 8.84 7.39 11.05
N ARG A 5 9.57 8.15 10.22
CA ARG A 5 8.98 8.75 9.03
C ARG A 5 8.51 7.70 8.04
N ASN A 6 9.32 6.65 7.86
CA ASN A 6 8.95 5.58 6.93
C ASN A 6 7.72 4.83 7.40
N ASN A 7 7.61 4.57 8.69
CA ASN A 7 6.42 3.93 9.26
C ASN A 7 5.20 4.82 9.08
N LYS A 8 5.40 6.12 9.27
CA LYS A 8 4.31 7.07 9.11
C LYS A 8 3.87 7.18 7.66
N LEU A 9 4.79 7.00 6.72
CA LEU A 9 4.44 7.06 5.30
C LEU A 9 3.40 6.00 4.93
N ALA A 10 3.62 4.75 5.33
CA ALA A 10 2.66 3.69 5.04
C ALA A 10 1.32 3.99 5.70
N GLU A 11 1.33 4.43 6.94
CA GLU A 11 0.13 4.79 7.67
C GLU A 11 -0.61 5.94 7.00
N ASP A 12 0.12 6.98 6.57
CA ASP A 12 -0.47 8.13 5.89
C ASP A 12 -1.12 7.73 4.58
N LEU A 13 -0.49 6.83 3.82
CA LEU A 13 -1.06 6.34 2.56
C LEU A 13 -2.37 5.59 2.81
N LEU A 14 -2.42 4.76 3.83
CA LEU A 14 -3.64 4.05 4.19
C LEU A 14 -4.75 5.03 4.56
N HIS A 15 -4.42 6.05 5.33
CA HIS A 15 -5.40 7.05 5.71
C HIS A 15 -5.93 7.82 4.50
N LEU A 16 -5.05 8.18 3.56
CA LEU A 16 -5.48 8.85 2.34
C LEU A 16 -6.40 7.98 1.50
N ALA A 17 -6.07 6.71 1.37
CA ALA A 17 -6.91 5.77 0.62
C ALA A 17 -8.28 5.62 1.27
N LEU A 18 -8.31 5.44 2.58
CA LEU A 18 -9.57 5.28 3.31
C LEU A 18 -10.42 6.54 3.25
N ALA A 19 -9.79 7.71 3.32
CA ALA A 19 -10.51 8.98 3.24
C ALA A 19 -11.22 9.15 1.90
N GLN A 20 -10.71 8.52 0.85
CA GLN A 20 -11.33 8.57 -0.47
C GLN A 20 -12.32 7.43 -0.72
N GLY A 21 -12.49 6.55 0.24
CA GLY A 21 -13.41 5.43 0.11
C GLY A 21 -12.86 4.28 -0.72
N ALA A 22 -11.55 4.08 -0.68
CA ALA A 22 -10.92 3.01 -1.46
C ALA A 22 -11.31 1.62 -0.93
N SER A 23 -11.56 0.71 -1.86
CA SER A 23 -11.77 -0.71 -1.55
C SER A 23 -10.52 -1.52 -1.79
N ASP A 24 -9.62 -1.03 -2.62
CA ASP A 24 -8.40 -1.73 -3.01
C ASP A 24 -7.25 -0.73 -3.14
N MET A 25 -6.04 -1.20 -2.83
CA MET A 25 -4.82 -0.44 -3.03
C MET A 25 -3.84 -1.31 -3.80
N HIS A 26 -3.25 -0.76 -4.84
CA HIS A 26 -2.29 -1.45 -5.70
C HIS A 26 -0.94 -0.79 -5.59
N ILE A 27 0.06 -1.58 -5.24
CA ILE A 27 1.44 -1.12 -5.10
C ILE A 27 2.21 -1.65 -6.30
N GLU A 28 2.70 -0.75 -7.14
CA GLU A 28 3.32 -1.10 -8.41
C GLU A 28 4.74 -0.54 -8.48
N PRO A 29 5.73 -1.30 -7.96
CA PRO A 29 7.11 -0.86 -8.09
C PRO A 29 7.57 -0.96 -9.55
N ASP A 30 8.33 0.04 -9.98
CA ASP A 30 9.03 -0.03 -11.25
C ASP A 30 10.48 0.35 -11.01
N GLY A 31 11.29 0.48 -12.01
CA GLY A 31 12.72 0.77 -11.81
C GLY A 31 13.00 2.17 -11.26
N GLN A 32 12.02 3.04 -11.25
CA GLN A 32 12.21 4.44 -10.87
C GLN A 32 11.50 4.84 -9.58
N GLY A 33 10.53 4.05 -9.15
CA GLY A 33 9.78 4.37 -7.96
C GLY A 33 8.66 3.40 -7.70
N VAL A 34 7.68 3.85 -6.93
CA VAL A 34 6.52 3.05 -6.58
C VAL A 34 5.27 3.85 -6.92
N ARG A 35 4.46 3.31 -7.81
CA ARG A 35 3.16 3.90 -8.12
C ARG A 35 2.11 3.26 -7.23
N VAL A 36 1.34 4.09 -6.55
CA VAL A 36 0.25 3.62 -5.70
C VAL A 36 -1.07 4.02 -6.36
N ARG A 37 -1.88 3.02 -6.68
CA ARG A 37 -3.21 3.25 -7.24
C ARG A 37 -4.27 2.69 -6.31
N ILE A 38 -5.43 3.31 -6.31
CA ILE A 38 -6.55 2.87 -5.48
C ILE A 38 -7.79 2.70 -6.35
N ARG A 39 -8.68 1.83 -5.90
CA ARG A 39 -9.98 1.66 -6.56
C ARG A 39 -11.03 2.33 -5.70
N VAL A 40 -11.74 3.28 -6.29
CA VAL A 40 -12.82 4.01 -5.62
C VAL A 40 -14.05 3.92 -6.51
N ASP A 41 -15.14 3.43 -5.96
CA ASP A 41 -16.40 3.23 -6.71
C ASP A 41 -16.18 2.45 -8.01
N GLY A 42 -15.34 1.42 -7.95
CA GLY A 42 -15.06 0.57 -9.08
C GLY A 42 -14.04 1.12 -10.08
N LEU A 43 -13.60 2.35 -9.91
CA LEU A 43 -12.64 2.97 -10.82
C LEU A 43 -11.25 3.03 -10.20
N LEU A 44 -10.26 2.63 -11.00
CA LEU A 44 -8.87 2.65 -10.58
C LEU A 44 -8.28 4.03 -10.88
N GLN A 45 -7.63 4.61 -9.88
CA GLN A 45 -7.02 5.92 -10.03
C GLN A 45 -5.69 6.00 -9.28
N GLN A 46 -4.82 6.87 -9.72
CA GLN A 46 -3.52 7.04 -9.09
C GLN A 46 -3.65 7.87 -7.81
N LEU A 47 -3.13 7.35 -6.72
CA LEU A 47 -3.07 8.09 -5.47
C LEU A 47 -1.78 8.93 -5.40
N CYS A 48 -0.65 8.29 -5.68
CA CYS A 48 0.64 8.98 -5.66
C CYS A 48 1.72 8.13 -6.33
N VAL A 49 2.88 8.76 -6.53
CA VAL A 49 4.09 8.08 -6.95
C VAL A 49 5.17 8.43 -5.94
N LEU A 50 5.85 7.43 -5.42
CA LEU A 50 6.87 7.60 -4.41
C LEU A 50 8.26 7.33 -4.96
N PRO A 51 9.29 7.99 -4.43
CA PRO A 51 10.66 7.73 -4.85
C PRO A 51 11.10 6.30 -4.56
N ARG A 52 12.00 5.81 -5.39
CA ARG A 52 12.55 4.46 -5.23
C ARG A 52 13.17 4.24 -3.85
N ALA A 53 13.75 5.28 -3.27
CA ALA A 53 14.38 5.18 -1.96
C ALA A 53 13.41 4.73 -0.85
N GLN A 54 12.11 4.96 -1.05
CA GLN A 54 11.09 4.60 -0.07
C GLN A 54 10.41 3.27 -0.34
N GLN A 55 10.75 2.63 -1.46
CA GLN A 55 10.08 1.42 -1.92
C GLN A 55 10.18 0.27 -0.93
N SER A 56 11.39 -0.05 -0.52
CA SER A 56 11.63 -1.22 0.33
C SER A 56 10.92 -1.11 1.68
N THR A 57 11.03 0.03 2.32
CA THR A 57 10.40 0.24 3.63
C THR A 57 8.89 0.21 3.54
N LEU A 58 8.35 0.87 2.54
CA LEU A 58 6.90 0.90 2.33
C LEU A 58 6.35 -0.51 2.09
N LEU A 59 6.96 -1.24 1.17
CA LEU A 59 6.50 -2.58 0.84
C LEU A 59 6.59 -3.52 2.03
N THR A 60 7.69 -3.46 2.79
CA THR A 60 7.85 -4.31 3.97
C THR A 60 6.75 -4.02 4.99
N GLN A 61 6.49 -2.76 5.25
CA GLN A 61 5.47 -2.38 6.23
C GLN A 61 4.08 -2.85 5.80
N LEU A 62 3.73 -2.62 4.55
CA LEU A 62 2.42 -3.01 4.04
C LEU A 62 2.26 -4.53 4.00
N LYS A 63 3.31 -5.27 3.65
CA LYS A 63 3.25 -6.73 3.64
C LYS A 63 3.06 -7.31 5.04
N VAL A 64 3.73 -6.74 6.03
CA VAL A 64 3.53 -7.17 7.41
C VAL A 64 2.07 -6.98 7.82
N TRP A 65 1.52 -5.81 7.54
CA TRP A 65 0.15 -5.48 7.96
C TRP A 65 -0.91 -6.26 7.21
N SER A 66 -0.64 -6.67 5.98
CA SER A 66 -1.63 -7.37 5.15
C SER A 66 -1.47 -8.88 5.15
N GLY A 67 -0.47 -9.40 5.86
CA GLY A 67 -0.23 -10.85 5.91
C GLY A 67 0.48 -11.41 4.69
N MET A 68 1.06 -10.57 3.86
CA MET A 68 1.82 -11.03 2.70
C MET A 68 3.20 -11.56 3.12
N ASP A 69 3.79 -12.40 2.26
CA ASP A 69 5.14 -12.93 2.49
C ASP A 69 6.18 -11.85 2.18
N ILE A 70 6.87 -11.38 3.20
CA ILE A 70 7.85 -10.30 3.07
C ILE A 70 9.03 -10.73 2.18
N ALA A 71 9.43 -11.99 2.28
CA ALA A 71 10.60 -12.50 1.57
C ALA A 71 10.35 -12.68 0.07
N GLU A 72 9.10 -12.89 -0.33
CA GLU A 72 8.80 -13.14 -1.74
C GLU A 72 8.64 -11.84 -2.50
N LYS A 73 9.44 -11.66 -3.55
CA LYS A 73 9.43 -10.45 -4.36
C LYS A 73 9.25 -10.72 -5.86
N ARG A 74 9.15 -11.98 -6.23
CA ARG A 74 9.13 -12.38 -7.64
C ARG A 74 7.74 -12.59 -8.21
N VAL A 75 6.75 -12.74 -7.36
CA VAL A 75 5.38 -12.98 -7.80
C VAL A 75 4.44 -11.94 -7.20
N PRO A 76 3.31 -11.67 -7.87
CA PRO A 76 2.29 -10.79 -7.31
C PRO A 76 1.73 -11.38 -6.03
N GLN A 77 1.38 -10.53 -5.09
CA GLN A 77 0.78 -10.96 -3.84
C GLN A 77 -0.46 -10.15 -3.55
N ASP A 78 -1.41 -10.78 -2.90
CA ASP A 78 -2.62 -10.14 -2.41
C ASP A 78 -2.73 -10.34 -0.91
N GLY A 79 -3.23 -9.32 -0.24
CA GLY A 79 -3.49 -9.38 1.18
C GLY A 79 -4.72 -8.57 1.53
N ARG A 80 -5.15 -8.66 2.78
CA ARG A 80 -6.30 -7.91 3.26
C ARG A 80 -6.00 -7.32 4.61
N MET A 81 -6.54 -6.12 4.85
CA MET A 81 -6.42 -5.45 6.13
C MET A 81 -7.79 -5.00 6.58
N LEU A 82 -8.13 -5.31 7.83
CA LEU A 82 -9.30 -4.77 8.47
C LEU A 82 -8.86 -3.55 9.26
N LEU A 83 -9.30 -2.39 8.82
CA LEU A 83 -8.87 -1.13 9.39
C LEU A 83 -10.05 -0.37 9.95
N LYS A 84 -9.82 0.31 11.08
CA LYS A 84 -10.82 1.15 11.66
C LYS A 84 -10.58 2.59 11.19
N TYR A 85 -11.59 3.14 10.53
CA TYR A 85 -11.50 4.51 10.03
C TYR A 85 -12.74 5.28 10.48
N VAL A 86 -12.52 6.31 11.28
CA VAL A 86 -13.58 7.03 11.97
C VAL A 86 -14.33 6.04 12.86
N ASP A 87 -15.60 5.80 12.64
CA ASP A 87 -16.36 4.82 13.41
C ASP A 87 -16.75 3.61 12.58
N THR A 88 -16.06 3.41 11.46
CA THR A 88 -16.37 2.36 10.49
C THR A 88 -15.20 1.41 10.33
N GLU A 89 -15.50 0.13 10.20
CA GLU A 89 -14.50 -0.87 9.89
C GLU A 89 -14.44 -1.03 8.38
N VAL A 90 -13.25 -0.94 7.81
CA VAL A 90 -13.04 -1.04 6.37
C VAL A 90 -12.17 -2.25 6.06
N ASP A 91 -12.61 -3.06 5.10
CA ASP A 91 -11.85 -4.21 4.60
C ASP A 91 -11.14 -3.77 3.32
N LEU A 92 -9.88 -3.41 3.46
CA LEU A 92 -9.08 -2.93 2.34
C LEU A 92 -8.27 -4.09 1.76
N ARG A 93 -8.40 -4.31 0.46
CA ARG A 93 -7.59 -5.31 -0.24
C ARG A 93 -6.34 -4.65 -0.78
N LEU A 94 -5.22 -5.32 -0.58
CA LEU A 94 -3.92 -4.83 -1.01
C LEU A 94 -3.33 -5.80 -2.01
N SER A 95 -2.90 -5.31 -3.16
CA SER A 95 -2.17 -6.13 -4.11
C SER A 95 -0.84 -5.48 -4.43
N SER A 96 0.19 -6.32 -4.57
CA SER A 96 1.54 -5.87 -4.83
C SER A 96 2.11 -6.61 -6.02
N LEU A 97 2.59 -5.85 -7.00
CA LEU A 97 3.28 -6.41 -8.14
C LEU A 97 4.70 -6.81 -7.76
N PRO A 98 5.32 -7.73 -8.53
CA PRO A 98 6.69 -8.15 -8.25
C PRO A 98 7.66 -6.98 -8.27
N THR A 99 8.65 -7.04 -7.41
CA THR A 99 9.76 -6.09 -7.41
C THR A 99 10.85 -6.62 -8.33
N VAL A 100 11.24 -5.83 -9.30
CA VAL A 100 12.27 -6.25 -10.28
C VAL A 100 13.57 -5.55 -10.00
#